data_5b6465a653d6a69e6d3bce4ca1924261
#
_entry.id   5b6465a653d6a69e6d3bce4ca1924261
#
_cell.length_a   1.000
_cell.length_b   1.000
_cell.length_c   1.000
_cell.angle_alpha   90.00
_cell.angle_beta   90.00
_cell.angle_gamma   90.00
#
_symmetry.space_group_name_H-M   'P 1'
#
loop_
_entity.id
_entity.type
_entity.pdbx_description
1 polymer ?
#
loop_
_entity_poly.entity_id
_entity_poly.type
_entity_poly.pdbx_seq_one_letter_code
_entity_poly.pdbx_strand_id
1 'polypeptide(L)'
;MLREKGCQIIDADRVAHELIRRGRSCYDPVVKKFGCDVLDSAGEIDRKKLGAVVFEDKTKLEILNSILHPEVKRSILSNLTEFEKANPNPRFIVEASLLIESGFHKSFQRLILVTCAPEQQIERLTARNGLTNEQARQRIALQISISEKVRFADHVIDNSGTLEETQMQVNQLFRNLEETVWQMSQ
;
A
#
# COMPACT_ATOMS: atom_id res chain seq x y z
N MET A 1 11.79 -9.83 -6.26
CA MET A 1 11.34 -9.93 -7.66
C MET A 1 11.45 -8.61 -8.42
N LEU A 2 10.54 -7.60 -8.28
CA LEU A 2 10.61 -6.35 -9.06
C LEU A 2 11.81 -5.47 -8.69
N ARG A 3 12.22 -5.45 -7.40
CA ARG A 3 13.41 -4.73 -6.94
C ARG A 3 14.70 -5.27 -7.59
N GLU A 4 14.81 -6.57 -7.80
CA GLU A 4 15.93 -7.24 -8.48
C GLU A 4 15.99 -6.89 -9.98
N LYS A 5 14.90 -6.37 -10.53
CA LYS A 5 14.80 -5.86 -11.90
C LYS A 5 15.09 -4.34 -12.01
N GLY A 6 15.65 -3.75 -10.96
CA GLY A 6 16.02 -2.34 -10.92
C GLY A 6 14.88 -1.39 -10.61
N CYS A 7 13.71 -1.88 -10.15
CA CYS A 7 12.63 -1.01 -9.75
C CYS A 7 12.88 -0.40 -8.37
N GLN A 8 12.71 0.90 -8.23
CA GLN A 8 12.57 1.57 -6.93
C GLN A 8 11.17 1.31 -6.40
N ILE A 9 11.09 0.76 -5.17
CA ILE A 9 9.81 0.43 -4.56
C ILE A 9 9.61 1.27 -3.32
N ILE A 10 8.46 1.97 -3.25
CA ILE A 10 7.99 2.67 -2.06
C ILE A 10 6.75 1.94 -1.52
N ASP A 11 6.83 1.56 -0.26
CA ASP A 11 5.73 1.03 0.53
C ASP A 11 4.96 2.21 1.16
N ALA A 12 3.74 2.48 0.67
CA ALA A 12 2.90 3.58 1.14
C ALA A 12 2.44 3.38 2.59
N ASP A 13 2.23 2.14 3.02
CA ASP A 13 1.86 1.83 4.40
C ASP A 13 3.03 2.17 5.34
N ARG A 14 4.27 1.92 4.93
CA ARG A 14 5.47 2.32 5.66
C ARG A 14 5.63 3.85 5.70
N VAL A 15 5.37 4.53 4.60
CA VAL A 15 5.37 6.02 4.57
C VAL A 15 4.34 6.56 5.56
N ALA A 16 3.10 6.01 5.57
CA ALA A 16 2.07 6.41 6.52
C ALA A 16 2.54 6.23 7.98
N HIS A 17 3.24 5.13 8.28
CA HIS A 17 3.79 4.89 9.61
C HIS A 17 4.87 5.89 10.03
N GLU A 18 5.74 6.29 9.11
CA GLU A 18 6.76 7.32 9.40
C GLU A 18 6.12 8.69 9.64
N LEU A 19 5.04 9.02 8.92
CA LEU A 19 4.35 10.31 9.06
C LEU A 19 3.62 10.50 10.40
N ILE A 20 3.25 9.42 11.09
CA ILE A 20 2.63 9.49 12.42
C ILE A 20 3.63 9.41 13.59
N ARG A 21 4.93 9.31 13.34
CA ARG A 21 5.94 9.37 14.39
C ARG A 21 6.01 10.77 15.01
N ARG A 22 6.38 10.84 16.26
CA ARG A 22 6.54 12.12 16.98
C ARG A 22 7.40 13.10 16.21
N GLY A 23 6.91 14.33 16.06
CA GLY A 23 7.57 15.39 15.29
C GLY A 23 7.39 15.30 13.77
N ARG A 24 6.58 14.36 13.26
CA ARG A 24 6.21 14.28 11.85
C ARG A 24 4.84 14.92 11.61
N SER A 25 4.54 15.22 10.34
CA SER A 25 3.40 16.04 9.95
C SER A 25 2.03 15.53 10.37
N CYS A 26 1.84 14.22 10.51
CA CYS A 26 0.56 13.63 10.89
C CYS A 26 0.44 13.33 12.39
N TYR A 27 1.52 13.44 13.18
CA TYR A 27 1.50 13.12 14.59
C TYR A 27 0.48 13.97 15.37
N ASP A 28 0.66 15.28 15.37
CA ASP A 28 -0.20 16.20 16.11
C ASP A 28 -1.68 16.15 15.66
N PRO A 29 -1.99 16.13 14.34
CA PRO A 29 -3.36 15.95 13.86
C PRO A 29 -4.02 14.64 14.37
N VAL A 30 -3.28 13.52 14.35
CA VAL A 30 -3.79 12.22 14.83
C VAL A 30 -4.02 12.27 16.34
N VAL A 31 -3.06 12.74 17.14
CA VAL A 31 -3.20 12.84 18.59
C VAL A 31 -4.35 13.79 18.96
N LYS A 32 -4.48 14.94 18.28
CA LYS A 32 -5.60 15.88 18.49
C LYS A 32 -6.95 15.23 18.24
N LYS A 33 -7.03 14.31 17.26
CA LYS A 33 -8.30 13.70 16.85
C LYS A 33 -8.67 12.46 17.68
N PHE A 34 -7.68 11.64 18.03
CA PHE A 34 -7.89 10.34 18.68
C PHE A 34 -7.57 10.32 20.18
N GLY A 35 -6.98 11.43 20.69
CA GLY A 35 -6.63 11.56 22.11
C GLY A 35 -5.29 10.91 22.46
N CYS A 36 -4.92 11.03 23.75
CA CYS A 36 -3.68 10.47 24.27
C CYS A 36 -3.75 8.95 24.49
N ASP A 37 -4.94 8.36 24.45
CA ASP A 37 -5.14 6.92 24.67
C ASP A 37 -4.50 6.06 23.56
N VAL A 38 -4.25 6.66 22.41
CA VAL A 38 -3.54 6.00 21.32
C VAL A 38 -2.01 6.07 21.44
N LEU A 39 -1.49 6.69 22.51
CA LEU A 39 -0.05 6.81 22.74
C LEU A 39 0.49 5.66 23.60
N ASP A 40 1.75 5.37 23.42
CA ASP A 40 2.54 4.52 24.31
C ASP A 40 3.17 5.34 25.45
N SER A 41 3.94 4.67 26.32
CA SER A 41 4.62 5.30 27.47
C SER A 41 5.73 6.28 27.06
N ALA A 42 6.23 6.20 25.84
CA ALA A 42 7.24 7.12 25.29
C ALA A 42 6.59 8.34 24.58
N GLY A 43 5.26 8.38 24.50
CA GLY A 43 4.51 9.41 23.80
C GLY A 43 4.52 9.24 22.27
N GLU A 44 4.86 8.06 21.78
CA GLU A 44 4.70 7.69 20.35
C GLU A 44 3.31 7.12 20.11
N ILE A 45 2.79 7.24 18.90
CA ILE A 45 1.51 6.63 18.53
C ILE A 45 1.69 5.09 18.49
N ASP A 46 1.00 4.40 19.40
CA ASP A 46 0.90 2.95 19.43
C ASP A 46 -0.05 2.48 18.32
N ARG A 47 0.51 1.86 17.28
CA ARG A 47 -0.24 1.38 16.11
C ARG A 47 -1.30 0.33 16.46
N LYS A 48 -1.10 -0.46 17.53
CA LYS A 48 -2.08 -1.47 17.96
C LYS A 48 -3.28 -0.77 18.59
N LYS A 49 -3.02 0.20 19.47
CA LYS A 49 -4.08 1.01 20.10
C LYS A 49 -4.86 1.82 19.07
N LEU A 50 -4.16 2.56 18.19
CA LEU A 50 -4.80 3.31 17.12
C LEU A 50 -5.60 2.39 16.19
N GLY A 51 -5.02 1.24 15.80
CA GLY A 51 -5.69 0.23 14.99
C GLY A 51 -6.96 -0.30 15.65
N ALA A 52 -6.94 -0.63 16.94
CA ALA A 52 -8.13 -1.07 17.68
C ALA A 52 -9.26 -0.02 17.60
N VAL A 53 -8.91 1.26 17.77
CA VAL A 53 -9.89 2.36 17.72
C VAL A 53 -10.51 2.56 16.33
N VAL A 54 -9.71 2.43 15.25
CA VAL A 54 -10.18 2.77 13.91
C VAL A 54 -10.76 1.58 13.14
N PHE A 55 -10.37 0.34 13.45
CA PHE A 55 -10.91 -0.83 12.75
C PHE A 55 -12.29 -1.25 13.25
N GLU A 56 -12.70 -0.79 14.42
CA GLU A 56 -14.04 -1.01 14.99
C GLU A 56 -15.07 0.04 14.53
N ASP A 57 -14.59 1.18 14.00
CA ASP A 57 -15.45 2.31 13.63
C ASP A 57 -15.04 2.88 12.26
N LYS A 58 -15.86 2.64 11.25
CA LYS A 58 -15.64 3.10 9.90
C LYS A 58 -15.45 4.63 9.80
N THR A 59 -16.21 5.39 10.60
CA THR A 59 -16.08 6.86 10.61
C THR A 59 -14.71 7.29 11.15
N LYS A 60 -14.21 6.62 12.18
CA LYS A 60 -12.87 6.88 12.72
C LYS A 60 -11.78 6.50 11.70
N LEU A 61 -11.95 5.40 10.98
CA LEU A 61 -11.04 5.01 9.90
C LEU A 61 -11.03 6.06 8.78
N GLU A 62 -12.19 6.56 8.37
CA GLU A 62 -12.31 7.63 7.36
C GLU A 62 -11.62 8.92 7.82
N ILE A 63 -11.75 9.28 9.09
CA ILE A 63 -11.04 10.43 9.68
C ILE A 63 -9.53 10.23 9.65
N LEU A 64 -9.03 9.06 10.07
CA LEU A 64 -7.60 8.77 10.01
C LEU A 64 -7.08 8.85 8.57
N ASN A 65 -7.80 8.27 7.64
CA ASN A 65 -7.47 8.30 6.22
C ASN A 65 -7.46 9.73 5.65
N SER A 66 -8.39 10.58 6.07
CA SER A 66 -8.42 12.00 5.65
C SER A 66 -7.20 12.79 6.12
N ILE A 67 -6.60 12.42 7.25
CA ILE A 67 -5.35 13.01 7.75
C ILE A 67 -4.13 12.44 6.98
N LEU A 68 -4.09 11.12 6.78
CA LEU A 68 -2.91 10.44 6.26
C LEU A 68 -2.78 10.52 4.74
N HIS A 69 -3.86 10.30 3.98
CA HIS A 69 -3.79 10.16 2.52
C HIS A 69 -3.14 11.37 1.81
N PRO A 70 -3.49 12.65 2.15
CA PRO A 70 -2.86 13.80 1.50
C PRO A 70 -1.34 13.86 1.75
N GLU A 71 -0.91 13.56 2.97
CA GLU A 71 0.49 13.63 3.36
C GLU A 71 1.31 12.47 2.77
N VAL A 72 0.75 11.25 2.77
CA VAL A 72 1.35 10.09 2.10
C VAL A 72 1.53 10.36 0.61
N LYS A 73 0.46 10.85 -0.05
CA LYS A 73 0.52 11.21 -1.47
C LYS A 73 1.60 12.25 -1.74
N ARG A 74 1.67 13.32 -0.94
CA ARG A 74 2.68 14.37 -1.08
C ARG A 74 4.10 13.80 -0.94
N SER A 75 4.33 13.01 0.10
CA SER A 75 5.63 12.37 0.36
C SER A 75 6.06 11.46 -0.79
N ILE A 76 5.16 10.62 -1.29
CA ILE A 76 5.45 9.70 -2.40
C ILE A 76 5.76 10.46 -3.68
N LEU A 77 4.96 11.47 -4.04
CA LEU A 77 5.18 12.25 -5.25
C LEU A 77 6.47 13.07 -5.20
N SER A 78 6.85 13.60 -4.03
CA SER A 78 8.14 14.26 -3.85
C SER A 78 9.31 13.30 -4.08
N ASN A 79 9.26 12.11 -3.48
CA ASN A 79 10.27 11.08 -3.69
C ASN A 79 10.36 10.63 -5.16
N LEU A 80 9.21 10.52 -5.85
CA LEU A 80 9.16 10.19 -7.27
C LEU A 80 9.88 11.25 -8.11
N THR A 81 9.57 12.53 -7.89
CA THR A 81 10.19 13.65 -8.62
C THR A 81 11.71 13.70 -8.41
N GLU A 82 12.17 13.44 -7.19
CA GLU A 82 13.62 13.39 -6.90
C GLU A 82 14.29 12.20 -7.59
N PHE A 83 13.63 11.04 -7.56
CA PHE A 83 14.13 9.83 -8.21
C PHE A 83 14.19 9.96 -9.73
N GLU A 84 13.17 10.55 -10.37
CA GLU A 84 13.14 10.81 -11.82
C GLU A 84 14.27 11.73 -12.26
N LYS A 85 14.58 12.78 -11.49
CA LYS A 85 15.71 13.69 -11.79
C LYS A 85 17.07 13.00 -11.71
N ALA A 86 17.21 12.01 -10.83
CA ALA A 86 18.47 11.30 -10.59
C ALA A 86 18.71 10.12 -11.53
N ASN A 87 17.68 9.65 -12.25
CA ASN A 87 17.75 8.43 -13.04
C ASN A 87 17.23 8.66 -14.46
N PRO A 88 18.02 8.31 -15.50
CA PRO A 88 17.64 8.53 -16.91
C PRO A 88 16.51 7.62 -17.38
N ASN A 89 16.27 6.49 -16.72
CA ASN A 89 15.20 5.54 -17.03
C ASN A 89 14.54 5.07 -15.71
N PRO A 90 13.75 5.94 -15.08
CA PRO A 90 13.21 5.67 -13.75
C PRO A 90 12.12 4.59 -13.80
N ARG A 91 12.29 3.54 -12.99
CA ARG A 91 11.27 2.50 -12.77
C ARG A 91 10.85 2.57 -11.32
N PHE A 92 9.69 3.17 -11.10
CA PHE A 92 9.17 3.46 -9.77
C PHE A 92 7.87 2.70 -9.53
N ILE A 93 7.77 2.02 -8.41
CA ILE A 93 6.58 1.27 -8.00
C ILE A 93 6.15 1.71 -6.61
N VAL A 94 4.88 2.02 -6.47
CA VAL A 94 4.23 2.27 -5.19
C VAL A 94 3.42 1.05 -4.79
N GLU A 95 3.78 0.44 -3.68
CA GLU A 95 3.02 -0.63 -3.05
C GLU A 95 2.08 -0.04 -2.00
N ALA A 96 0.77 -0.32 -2.11
CA ALA A 96 -0.23 0.15 -1.17
C ALA A 96 -1.45 -0.77 -1.13
N SER A 97 -1.94 -1.07 0.06
CA SER A 97 -3.12 -1.92 0.27
C SER A 97 -4.44 -1.23 -0.10
N LEU A 98 -4.51 0.09 0.01
CA LEU A 98 -5.70 0.93 -0.23
C LEU A 98 -5.50 1.90 -1.42
N LEU A 99 -4.71 1.54 -2.41
CA LEU A 99 -4.37 2.41 -3.53
C LEU A 99 -5.59 2.80 -4.37
N ILE A 100 -6.49 1.85 -4.60
CA ILE A 100 -7.71 2.05 -5.39
C ILE A 100 -8.74 2.81 -4.54
N GLU A 101 -8.98 2.38 -3.32
CA GLU A 101 -9.94 2.95 -2.39
C GLU A 101 -9.67 4.44 -2.10
N SER A 102 -8.40 4.82 -2.00
CA SER A 102 -7.99 6.22 -1.82
C SER A 102 -8.05 7.06 -3.11
N GLY A 103 -8.29 6.43 -4.26
CA GLY A 103 -8.24 7.08 -5.57
C GLY A 103 -6.81 7.46 -6.02
N PHE A 104 -5.79 7.10 -5.24
CA PHE A 104 -4.39 7.48 -5.57
C PHE A 104 -3.85 6.71 -6.78
N HIS A 105 -4.43 5.55 -7.14
CA HIS A 105 -4.10 4.82 -8.38
C HIS A 105 -4.15 5.70 -9.64
N LYS A 106 -5.03 6.74 -9.67
CA LYS A 106 -5.15 7.70 -10.79
C LYS A 106 -3.90 8.56 -11.02
N SER A 107 -2.95 8.55 -10.11
CA SER A 107 -1.68 9.29 -10.22
C SER A 107 -0.56 8.46 -10.87
N PHE A 108 -0.84 7.22 -11.24
CA PHE A 108 0.13 6.31 -11.82
C PHE A 108 -0.29 5.87 -13.23
N GLN A 109 0.68 5.56 -14.06
CA GLN A 109 0.46 5.17 -15.46
C GLN A 109 -0.11 3.75 -15.61
N ARG A 110 0.23 2.86 -14.69
CA ARG A 110 -0.17 1.45 -14.68
C ARG A 110 -0.50 0.97 -13.28
N LEU A 111 -1.50 0.12 -13.19
CA LEU A 111 -1.89 -0.53 -11.96
C LEU A 111 -1.69 -2.04 -12.07
N ILE A 112 -0.85 -2.57 -11.21
CA ILE A 112 -0.61 -4.00 -11.05
C ILE A 112 -1.37 -4.47 -9.81
N LEU A 113 -2.30 -5.39 -9.98
CA LEU A 113 -3.00 -6.04 -8.88
C LEU A 113 -2.37 -7.39 -8.59
N VAL A 114 -1.95 -7.61 -7.35
CA VAL A 114 -1.51 -8.94 -6.88
C VAL A 114 -2.65 -9.57 -6.09
N THR A 115 -3.07 -10.76 -6.52
CA THR A 115 -4.15 -11.52 -5.89
C THR A 115 -3.63 -12.81 -5.26
N CYS A 116 -4.42 -13.43 -4.42
CA CYS A 116 -4.27 -14.83 -4.01
C CYS A 116 -5.64 -15.39 -3.62
N ALA A 117 -5.73 -16.72 -3.43
CA ALA A 117 -6.94 -17.36 -2.95
C ALA A 117 -7.38 -16.77 -1.59
N PRO A 118 -8.70 -16.59 -1.34
CA PRO A 118 -9.20 -15.94 -0.12
C PRO A 118 -8.70 -16.59 1.17
N GLU A 119 -8.62 -17.92 1.20
CA GLU A 119 -8.13 -18.68 2.36
C GLU A 119 -6.66 -18.39 2.63
N GLN A 120 -5.83 -18.35 1.58
CA GLN A 120 -4.41 -18.00 1.68
C GLN A 120 -4.22 -16.54 2.11
N GLN A 121 -5.10 -15.62 1.69
CA GLN A 121 -5.04 -14.23 2.12
C GLN A 121 -5.22 -14.12 3.64
N ILE A 122 -6.19 -14.85 4.20
CA ILE A 122 -6.42 -14.90 5.65
C ILE A 122 -5.21 -15.51 6.35
N GLU A 123 -4.76 -16.70 5.90
CA GLU A 123 -3.62 -17.41 6.47
C GLU A 123 -2.36 -16.55 6.50
N ARG A 124 -2.00 -15.93 5.36
CA ARG A 124 -0.82 -15.06 5.26
C ARG A 124 -0.93 -13.82 6.14
N LEU A 125 -2.14 -13.24 6.23
CA LEU A 125 -2.39 -12.06 7.06
C LEU A 125 -2.31 -12.38 8.56
N THR A 126 -2.86 -13.52 9.01
CA THR A 126 -2.77 -13.98 10.40
C THR A 126 -1.33 -14.30 10.77
N ALA A 127 -0.61 -15.05 9.94
CA ALA A 127 0.78 -15.43 10.18
C ALA A 127 1.71 -14.21 10.26
N ARG A 128 1.55 -13.24 9.35
CA ARG A 128 2.40 -12.04 9.28
C ARG A 128 2.16 -11.06 10.43
N ASN A 129 0.91 -10.88 10.84
CA ASN A 129 0.52 -9.80 11.76
C ASN A 129 0.11 -10.29 13.16
N GLY A 130 0.08 -11.61 13.41
CA GLY A 130 -0.37 -12.19 14.68
C GLY A 130 -1.87 -11.93 14.95
N LEU A 131 -2.69 -11.83 13.90
CA LEU A 131 -4.12 -11.58 14.01
C LEU A 131 -4.89 -12.89 14.20
N THR A 132 -6.08 -12.81 14.80
CA THR A 132 -7.05 -13.89 14.74
C THR A 132 -7.68 -13.96 13.33
N ASN A 133 -8.28 -15.10 12.98
CA ASN A 133 -9.01 -15.25 11.71
C ASN A 133 -10.12 -14.20 11.57
N GLU A 134 -10.82 -13.90 12.65
CA GLU A 134 -11.87 -12.88 12.68
C GLU A 134 -11.33 -11.49 12.36
N GLN A 135 -10.25 -11.09 13.04
CA GLN A 135 -9.58 -9.81 12.79
C GLN A 135 -9.04 -9.71 11.36
N ALA A 136 -8.52 -10.82 10.81
CA ALA A 136 -8.07 -10.85 9.41
C ALA A 136 -9.23 -10.64 8.44
N ARG A 137 -10.36 -11.33 8.64
CA ARG A 137 -11.58 -11.16 7.82
C ARG A 137 -12.13 -9.72 7.90
N GLN A 138 -12.22 -9.14 9.09
CA GLN A 138 -12.64 -7.74 9.27
C GLN A 138 -11.73 -6.78 8.49
N ARG A 139 -10.41 -6.99 8.54
CA ARG A 139 -9.44 -6.16 7.83
C ARG A 139 -9.55 -6.29 6.31
N ILE A 140 -9.84 -7.48 5.79
CA ILE A 140 -10.10 -7.72 4.37
C ILE A 140 -11.41 -7.05 3.94
N ALA A 141 -12.47 -7.15 4.76
CA ALA A 141 -13.77 -6.56 4.48
C ALA A 141 -13.80 -5.02 4.43
N LEU A 142 -12.76 -4.35 4.95
CA LEU A 142 -12.59 -2.89 4.81
C LEU A 142 -12.10 -2.46 3.43
N GLN A 143 -11.65 -3.40 2.61
CA GLN A 143 -11.22 -3.16 1.24
C GLN A 143 -12.36 -3.49 0.27
N ILE A 144 -12.37 -2.86 -0.90
CA ILE A 144 -13.24 -3.31 -1.99
C ILE A 144 -12.85 -4.72 -2.43
N SER A 145 -13.79 -5.45 -2.99
CA SER A 145 -13.57 -6.85 -3.40
C SER A 145 -12.48 -6.98 -4.47
N ILE A 146 -11.83 -8.14 -4.54
CA ILE A 146 -10.84 -8.42 -5.59
C ILE A 146 -11.47 -8.29 -6.97
N SER A 147 -12.73 -8.73 -7.16
CA SER A 147 -13.45 -8.62 -8.43
C SER A 147 -13.69 -7.16 -8.86
N GLU A 148 -13.87 -6.25 -7.91
CA GLU A 148 -13.94 -4.82 -8.19
C GLU A 148 -12.54 -4.26 -8.48
N LYS A 149 -11.51 -4.64 -7.74
CA LYS A 149 -10.12 -4.19 -7.97
C LYS A 149 -9.61 -4.57 -9.36
N VAL A 150 -9.97 -5.76 -9.86
CA VAL A 150 -9.60 -6.22 -11.21
C VAL A 150 -10.03 -5.26 -12.30
N ARG A 151 -11.17 -4.56 -12.12
CA ARG A 151 -11.67 -3.60 -13.12
C ARG A 151 -10.79 -2.36 -13.28
N PHE A 152 -9.94 -2.07 -12.31
CA PHE A 152 -8.99 -0.96 -12.32
C PHE A 152 -7.60 -1.38 -12.78
N ALA A 153 -7.30 -2.68 -12.74
CA ALA A 153 -5.95 -3.19 -12.97
C ALA A 153 -5.64 -3.30 -14.45
N ASP A 154 -4.47 -2.78 -14.85
CA ASP A 154 -3.89 -3.04 -16.18
C ASP A 154 -3.29 -4.44 -16.24
N HIS A 155 -2.78 -4.96 -15.11
CA HIS A 155 -2.18 -6.29 -15.00
C HIS A 155 -2.59 -6.95 -13.70
N VAL A 156 -2.80 -8.26 -13.74
CA VAL A 156 -3.08 -9.08 -12.56
C VAL A 156 -1.99 -10.14 -12.42
N ILE A 157 -1.46 -10.30 -11.22
CA ILE A 157 -0.55 -11.37 -10.82
C ILE A 157 -1.27 -12.25 -9.81
N ASP A 158 -1.46 -13.52 -10.14
CA ASP A 158 -1.99 -14.49 -9.21
C ASP A 158 -0.84 -15.11 -8.39
N ASN A 159 -0.85 -14.82 -7.10
CA ASN A 159 0.11 -15.33 -6.13
C ASN A 159 -0.49 -16.47 -5.28
N SER A 160 -1.43 -17.23 -5.85
CA SER A 160 -2.00 -18.43 -5.21
C SER A 160 -1.10 -19.66 -5.34
N GLY A 161 -0.31 -19.72 -6.39
CA GLY A 161 0.57 -20.83 -6.72
C GLY A 161 1.94 -20.77 -6.03
N THR A 162 2.92 -21.39 -6.65
CA THR A 162 4.31 -21.44 -6.16
C THR A 162 5.03 -20.10 -6.37
N LEU A 163 6.18 -19.96 -5.72
CA LEU A 163 7.04 -18.80 -5.91
C LEU A 163 7.56 -18.70 -7.34
N GLU A 164 7.86 -19.83 -7.96
CA GLU A 164 8.32 -19.94 -9.35
C GLU A 164 7.25 -19.48 -10.33
N GLU A 165 5.98 -19.88 -10.13
CA GLU A 165 4.85 -19.44 -10.95
C GLU A 165 4.64 -17.93 -10.84
N THR A 166 4.71 -17.40 -9.64
CA THR A 166 4.64 -15.94 -9.41
C THR A 166 5.81 -15.23 -10.09
N GLN A 167 7.04 -15.78 -10.01
CA GLN A 167 8.21 -15.21 -10.68
C GLN A 167 8.08 -15.23 -12.21
N MET A 168 7.48 -16.27 -12.79
CA MET A 168 7.21 -16.32 -14.23
C MET A 168 6.25 -15.21 -14.67
N GLN A 169 5.17 -14.99 -13.91
CA GLN A 169 4.22 -13.90 -14.18
C GLN A 169 4.88 -12.53 -14.06
N VAL A 170 5.71 -12.31 -13.03
CA VAL A 170 6.48 -11.06 -12.87
C VAL A 170 7.45 -10.85 -14.01
N ASN A 171 8.12 -11.90 -14.49
CA ASN A 171 9.04 -11.81 -15.62
C ASN A 171 8.32 -11.44 -16.92
N GLN A 172 7.14 -12.04 -17.16
CA GLN A 172 6.31 -11.72 -18.32
C GLN A 172 5.79 -10.28 -18.27
N LEU A 173 5.26 -9.87 -17.11
CA LEU A 173 4.83 -8.49 -16.90
C LEU A 173 5.95 -7.50 -17.21
N PHE A 174 7.15 -7.77 -16.71
CA PHE A 174 8.29 -6.87 -16.89
C PHE A 174 8.69 -6.73 -18.36
N ARG A 175 8.69 -7.82 -19.14
CA ARG A 175 8.92 -7.78 -20.59
C ARG A 175 7.87 -6.92 -21.30
N ASN A 176 6.59 -7.12 -20.98
CA ASN A 176 5.51 -6.36 -21.61
C ASN A 176 5.61 -4.85 -21.32
N LEU A 177 6.04 -4.48 -20.11
CA LEU A 177 6.26 -3.07 -19.75
C LEU A 177 7.44 -2.46 -20.51
N GLU A 178 8.52 -3.20 -20.72
CA GLU A 178 9.68 -2.75 -21.51
C GLU A 178 9.31 -2.51 -22.98
N GLU A 179 8.57 -3.43 -23.60
CA GLU A 179 8.11 -3.31 -24.99
C GLU A 179 7.19 -2.08 -25.16
N THR A 180 6.30 -1.81 -24.19
CA THR A 180 5.40 -0.65 -24.26
C THR A 180 6.15 0.68 -24.15
N VAL A 181 7.15 0.79 -23.28
CA VAL A 181 7.98 1.98 -23.14
C VAL A 181 8.77 2.25 -24.43
N TRP A 182 9.29 1.21 -25.08
CA TRP A 182 10.03 1.35 -26.34
C TRP A 182 9.15 1.86 -27.48
N GLN A 183 7.89 1.39 -27.57
CA GLN A 183 6.92 1.87 -28.58
C GLN A 183 6.49 3.33 -28.39
N MET A 184 6.44 3.83 -27.14
CA MET A 184 6.08 5.23 -26.84
C MET A 184 7.26 6.22 -27.03
N SER A 185 8.48 5.71 -27.23
CA SER A 185 9.71 6.51 -27.40
C SER A 185 10.10 6.68 -28.87
N GLN A 186 9.30 6.17 -29.80
CA GLN A 186 9.41 6.37 -31.26
C GLN A 186 8.35 7.34 -31.77
#